data_8f9d69e49ed8a5cb0f93a2470648573f
#
_entry.id   8f9d69e49ed8a5cb0f93a2470648573f
#
_cell.length_a   1.000
_cell.length_b   1.000
_cell.length_c   1.000
_cell.angle_alpha   90.00
_cell.angle_beta   90.00
_cell.angle_gamma   90.00
#
_symmetry.space_group_name_H-M   'P 1'
#
loop_
_entity.id
_entity.type
_entity.pdbx_description
1 polymer ?
#
loop_
_entity_poly.entity_id
_entity_poly.type
_entity_poly.pdbx_seq_one_letter_code
_entity_poly.pdbx_strand_id
1 'polypeptide(L)'
;MAYYILNKGYELRGWDGLPFALRYPNPNYTDFFDKETYRVVYSMDGRHDIEEEKLTERQKETLERLKKNEIALPATGRERLEPHQEYKKYPGMFKKSVQWSITGRCNYNCRHCFMSAPDYKGKDLSLEQSVRILDQLAENGVMAVSITGGEPFVNPHFYQILDGMKERGLLLETLYTNGKLVDEHLLDELEKRNMHPDFHISFDGVGWHDWLRGEKGAEEAAVQAFRLLNERGYHTSSSMCLHKHNIGDLRKNINFAASLGLAHLKMNVATPSGRWKNETEHFITQDEANEAIMEYLPHYFEDGMPISVQLCSFLEIDKEMGAMYVPSRKYSGKENAGKELACGVVKTSMYISPQGKVLPCMTLGGTAIDPEFESILETDLGDILTKSHYRDICNIKMRSCIEHNEKCHDCKYRLVCGAGCRAAACGETSTDYLGIDQECCDFFLDGWYDKALELIEQYKDQFPAQKDQSAKATKPADQC
;
A
#
# COMPACT_ATOMS: atom_id res chain seq x y z
N MET A 1 29.99 -7.38 -32.66
CA MET A 1 28.77 -6.56 -32.73
C MET A 1 27.67 -7.29 -31.98
N ALA A 2 27.16 -6.70 -30.94
CA ALA A 2 26.09 -7.26 -30.12
C ALA A 2 24.91 -6.28 -30.11
N TYR A 3 23.80 -6.69 -30.71
CA TYR A 3 22.59 -5.88 -30.74
C TYR A 3 21.54 -6.51 -29.83
N TYR A 4 20.89 -5.68 -29.05
CA TYR A 4 19.79 -6.09 -28.17
C TYR A 4 18.60 -5.17 -28.36
N ILE A 5 17.40 -5.71 -28.18
CA ILE A 5 16.16 -4.95 -28.16
C ILE A 5 15.41 -5.20 -26.85
N LEU A 6 14.82 -4.17 -26.32
CA LEU A 6 13.97 -4.26 -25.14
C LEU A 6 12.73 -5.10 -25.47
N ASN A 7 12.42 -6.11 -24.64
CA ASN A 7 11.22 -6.91 -24.78
C ASN A 7 9.96 -6.02 -24.69
N LYS A 8 8.96 -6.30 -25.52
CA LYS A 8 7.75 -5.48 -25.73
C LYS A 8 6.94 -5.18 -24.47
N GLY A 9 7.05 -6.00 -23.43
CA GLY A 9 6.39 -5.79 -22.15
C GLY A 9 6.99 -4.69 -21.29
N TYR A 10 8.13 -4.09 -21.66
CA TYR A 10 8.88 -3.16 -20.80
C TYR A 10 8.98 -1.78 -21.42
N GLU A 11 9.04 -0.76 -20.57
CA GLU A 11 9.03 0.63 -20.97
C GLU A 11 10.13 1.44 -20.28
N LEU A 12 10.74 2.40 -21.00
CA LEU A 12 11.72 3.32 -20.44
C LEU A 12 11.04 4.60 -19.98
N ARG A 13 11.18 4.92 -18.70
CA ARG A 13 10.49 6.04 -18.06
C ARG A 13 11.41 6.82 -17.13
N GLY A 14 11.01 8.05 -16.83
CA GLY A 14 11.66 8.89 -15.83
C GLY A 14 10.68 9.83 -15.15
N TRP A 15 11.01 10.28 -13.95
CA TRP A 15 10.30 11.28 -13.14
C TRP A 15 11.29 12.25 -12.52
N ASP A 16 10.80 13.35 -11.96
CA ASP A 16 11.66 14.26 -11.20
C ASP A 16 12.21 13.54 -9.96
N GLY A 17 13.53 13.62 -9.77
CA GLY A 17 14.23 12.91 -8.71
C GLY A 17 14.57 11.44 -8.99
N LEU A 18 13.85 10.80 -9.92
CA LEU A 18 14.06 9.41 -10.37
C LEU A 18 14.08 9.37 -11.90
N PRO A 19 15.11 9.94 -12.54
CA PRO A 19 15.08 10.28 -13.97
C PRO A 19 15.17 9.09 -14.91
N PHE A 20 15.57 7.92 -14.44
CA PHE A 20 15.81 6.76 -15.29
C PHE A 20 15.24 5.49 -14.65
N ALA A 21 14.27 4.89 -15.32
CA ALA A 21 13.61 3.68 -14.85
C ALA A 21 13.24 2.74 -15.99
N LEU A 22 13.28 1.44 -15.70
CA LEU A 22 12.65 0.40 -16.48
C LEU A 22 11.33 0.03 -15.80
N ARG A 23 10.22 0.30 -16.48
CA ARG A 23 8.89 -0.04 -16.02
C ARG A 23 8.51 -1.43 -16.53
N TYR A 24 8.01 -2.27 -15.65
CA TYR A 24 7.54 -3.61 -15.94
C TYR A 24 6.03 -3.62 -16.18
N PRO A 25 5.49 -4.68 -16.81
CA PRO A 25 4.05 -4.85 -16.93
C PRO A 25 3.35 -4.94 -15.56
N ASN A 26 4.04 -5.53 -14.57
CA ASN A 26 3.58 -5.59 -13.19
C ASN A 26 3.99 -4.31 -12.46
N PRO A 27 3.04 -3.52 -11.92
CA PRO A 27 3.33 -2.26 -11.23
C PRO A 27 4.19 -2.42 -9.96
N ASN A 28 4.27 -3.64 -9.40
CA ASN A 28 5.10 -3.92 -8.24
C ASN A 28 6.60 -3.88 -8.52
N TYR A 29 6.99 -3.86 -9.81
CA TYR A 29 8.38 -3.85 -10.22
C TYR A 29 8.70 -2.64 -11.08
N THR A 30 9.67 -1.87 -10.64
CA THR A 30 10.27 -0.77 -11.41
C THR A 30 11.74 -0.70 -11.01
N ASP A 31 12.63 -0.94 -11.96
CA ASP A 31 14.07 -0.78 -11.75
C ASP A 31 14.48 0.66 -12.02
N PHE A 32 15.15 1.29 -11.04
CA PHE A 32 15.74 2.63 -11.19
C PHE A 32 17.22 2.51 -11.47
N PHE A 33 17.69 3.31 -12.41
CA PHE A 33 19.10 3.30 -12.83
C PHE A 33 19.76 4.67 -12.60
N ASP A 34 21.06 4.65 -12.34
CA ASP A 34 21.86 5.84 -12.51
C ASP A 34 22.08 6.13 -14.02
N LYS A 35 22.60 7.31 -14.30
CA LYS A 35 22.83 7.75 -15.69
C LYS A 35 23.75 6.82 -16.48
N GLU A 36 24.72 6.19 -15.81
CA GLU A 36 25.68 5.30 -16.46
C GLU A 36 25.02 3.99 -16.87
N THR A 37 24.33 3.34 -15.93
CA THR A 37 23.60 2.09 -16.17
C THR A 37 22.46 2.28 -17.17
N TYR A 38 21.74 3.40 -17.08
CA TYR A 38 20.65 3.74 -18.00
C TYR A 38 21.12 3.80 -19.47
N ARG A 39 22.36 4.25 -19.74
CA ARG A 39 22.86 4.29 -21.12
C ARG A 39 22.87 2.92 -21.79
N VAL A 40 23.14 1.85 -21.05
CA VAL A 40 23.08 0.47 -21.56
C VAL A 40 21.65 0.10 -21.92
N VAL A 41 20.70 0.37 -20.99
CA VAL A 41 19.28 0.06 -21.21
C VAL A 41 18.69 0.85 -22.37
N TYR A 42 19.08 2.14 -22.49
CA TYR A 42 18.66 3.02 -23.57
C TYR A 42 19.19 2.56 -24.95
N SER A 43 20.38 1.93 -24.99
CA SER A 43 20.97 1.40 -26.22
C SER A 43 20.34 0.08 -26.67
N MET A 44 19.40 -0.50 -25.92
CA MET A 44 18.64 -1.69 -26.31
C MET A 44 17.49 -1.36 -27.25
N ASP A 45 17.75 -0.66 -28.30
CA ASP A 45 16.78 -0.23 -29.31
C ASP A 45 16.75 -1.12 -30.56
N GLY A 46 17.53 -2.20 -30.56
CA GLY A 46 17.68 -3.13 -31.68
C GLY A 46 18.69 -2.71 -32.74
N ARG A 47 19.31 -1.53 -32.62
CA ARG A 47 20.19 -0.96 -33.67
C ARG A 47 21.56 -0.54 -33.17
N HIS A 48 21.68 -0.10 -31.93
CA HIS A 48 22.96 0.25 -31.37
C HIS A 48 23.78 -1.00 -31.09
N ASP A 49 25.03 -1.02 -31.57
CA ASP A 49 26.01 -2.04 -31.19
C ASP A 49 26.46 -1.78 -29.76
N ILE A 50 26.05 -2.66 -28.85
CA ILE A 50 26.50 -2.63 -27.47
C ILE A 50 27.86 -3.30 -27.42
N GLU A 51 28.92 -2.49 -27.50
CA GLU A 51 30.29 -2.97 -27.36
C GLU A 51 30.55 -3.40 -25.90
N GLU A 52 30.18 -4.64 -25.56
CA GLU A 52 30.23 -5.19 -24.18
C GLU A 52 31.60 -5.02 -23.53
N GLU A 53 32.67 -5.06 -24.33
CA GLU A 53 34.05 -4.88 -23.85
C GLU A 53 34.32 -3.47 -23.28
N LYS A 54 33.54 -2.48 -23.72
CA LYS A 54 33.63 -1.09 -23.26
C LYS A 54 32.74 -0.76 -22.06
N LEU A 55 31.91 -1.73 -21.64
CA LEU A 55 31.03 -1.54 -20.48
C LEU A 55 31.83 -1.63 -19.17
N THR A 56 31.41 -0.84 -18.19
CA THR A 56 31.86 -1.01 -16.81
C THR A 56 31.33 -2.32 -16.22
N GLU A 57 31.96 -2.85 -15.17
CA GLU A 57 31.49 -4.11 -14.54
C GLU A 57 30.02 -4.03 -14.13
N ARG A 58 29.60 -2.91 -13.53
CA ARG A 58 28.19 -2.69 -13.16
C ARG A 58 27.24 -2.71 -14.36
N GLN A 59 27.65 -2.15 -15.48
CA GLN A 59 26.88 -2.17 -16.71
C GLN A 59 26.77 -3.59 -17.28
N LYS A 60 27.87 -4.38 -17.24
CA LYS A 60 27.88 -5.79 -17.64
C LYS A 60 26.96 -6.62 -16.76
N GLU A 61 27.03 -6.47 -15.44
CA GLU A 61 26.13 -7.15 -14.50
C GLU A 61 24.67 -6.83 -14.81
N THR A 62 24.36 -5.57 -15.09
CA THR A 62 23.01 -5.16 -15.48
C THR A 62 22.58 -5.80 -16.78
N LEU A 63 23.42 -5.79 -17.81
CA LEU A 63 23.14 -6.40 -19.11
C LEU A 63 22.88 -7.90 -18.95
N GLU A 64 23.75 -8.62 -18.22
CA GLU A 64 23.57 -10.06 -17.98
C GLU A 64 22.28 -10.37 -17.22
N ARG A 65 21.92 -9.56 -16.21
CA ARG A 65 20.64 -9.70 -15.50
C ARG A 65 19.44 -9.52 -16.46
N LEU A 66 19.50 -8.50 -17.31
CA LEU A 66 18.42 -8.23 -18.27
C LEU A 66 18.32 -9.32 -19.34
N LYS A 67 19.44 -9.89 -19.79
CA LYS A 67 19.49 -11.04 -20.72
C LYS A 67 18.89 -12.29 -20.04
N LYS A 68 19.34 -12.61 -18.84
CA LYS A 68 18.86 -13.77 -18.06
C LYS A 68 17.34 -13.76 -17.84
N ASN A 69 16.78 -12.57 -17.67
CA ASN A 69 15.34 -12.38 -17.42
C ASN A 69 14.53 -12.12 -18.70
N GLU A 70 15.13 -12.34 -19.88
CA GLU A 70 14.50 -12.12 -21.19
C GLU A 70 13.94 -10.69 -21.39
N ILE A 71 14.51 -9.72 -20.69
CA ILE A 71 14.19 -8.30 -20.83
C ILE A 71 14.94 -7.70 -22.01
N ALA A 72 16.23 -8.04 -22.16
CA ALA A 72 17.04 -7.74 -23.30
C ALA A 72 17.06 -8.95 -24.25
N LEU A 73 16.43 -8.82 -25.42
CA LEU A 73 16.39 -9.87 -26.43
C LEU A 73 17.47 -9.65 -27.49
N PRO A 74 18.12 -10.70 -28.01
CA PRO A 74 19.05 -10.57 -29.14
C PRO A 74 18.37 -9.91 -30.33
N ALA A 75 19.11 -9.07 -31.03
CA ALA A 75 18.67 -8.36 -32.23
C ALA A 75 19.70 -8.45 -33.38
N THR A 76 19.28 -8.08 -34.57
CA THR A 76 20.12 -8.18 -35.80
C THR A 76 20.64 -6.82 -36.28
N GLY A 77 20.29 -5.73 -35.54
CA GLY A 77 20.62 -4.37 -35.94
C GLY A 77 19.54 -3.70 -36.83
N ARG A 78 18.42 -4.37 -37.05
CA ARG A 78 17.31 -3.88 -37.93
C ARG A 78 16.00 -3.64 -37.20
N GLU A 79 15.86 -4.17 -36.02
CA GLU A 79 14.66 -4.07 -35.18
C GLU A 79 14.48 -2.63 -34.67
N ARG A 80 13.26 -2.32 -34.20
CA ARG A 80 12.92 -1.03 -33.60
C ARG A 80 12.03 -1.22 -32.38
N LEU A 81 12.18 -0.35 -31.41
CA LEU A 81 11.26 -0.26 -30.30
C LEU A 81 9.85 0.12 -30.81
N GLU A 82 8.85 -0.43 -30.16
CA GLU A 82 7.48 0.04 -30.32
C GLU A 82 7.34 1.45 -29.67
N PRO A 83 6.42 2.31 -30.15
CA PRO A 83 6.31 3.68 -29.66
C PRO A 83 6.15 3.80 -28.14
N HIS A 84 5.48 2.83 -27.49
CA HIS A 84 5.29 2.83 -26.03
C HIS A 84 6.57 2.51 -25.26
N GLN A 85 7.56 1.89 -25.88
CA GLN A 85 8.84 1.52 -25.25
C GLN A 85 9.86 2.65 -25.24
N GLU A 86 9.67 3.68 -26.09
CA GLU A 86 10.56 4.82 -26.14
C GLU A 86 10.57 5.57 -24.80
N TYR A 87 11.74 6.14 -24.46
CA TYR A 87 11.87 6.88 -23.22
C TYR A 87 10.90 8.06 -23.15
N LYS A 88 10.11 8.08 -22.05
CA LYS A 88 9.22 9.21 -21.72
C LYS A 88 9.52 9.67 -20.31
N LYS A 89 9.74 10.99 -20.14
CA LYS A 89 9.80 11.62 -18.83
C LYS A 89 8.44 12.17 -18.47
N TYR A 90 7.97 11.84 -17.27
CA TYR A 90 6.74 12.37 -16.70
C TYR A 90 7.02 13.60 -15.85
N PRO A 91 6.09 14.57 -15.79
CA PRO A 91 6.13 15.65 -14.82
C PRO A 91 5.88 15.08 -13.42
N GLY A 92 6.43 15.70 -12.39
CA GLY A 92 6.14 15.31 -11.02
C GLY A 92 7.02 14.19 -10.45
N MET A 93 6.68 13.78 -9.24
CA MET A 93 7.36 12.71 -8.49
C MET A 93 6.81 11.36 -8.92
N PHE A 94 7.67 10.34 -8.85
CA PHE A 94 7.22 8.95 -9.04
C PHE A 94 6.14 8.56 -8.02
N LYS A 95 5.01 8.10 -8.53
CA LYS A 95 3.96 7.40 -7.77
C LYS A 95 3.59 6.13 -8.50
N LYS A 96 3.83 5.00 -7.86
CA LYS A 96 3.49 3.69 -8.40
C LYS A 96 1.97 3.53 -8.48
N SER A 97 1.29 3.81 -7.37
CA SER A 97 -0.15 3.62 -7.24
C SER A 97 -0.85 4.77 -6.51
N VAL A 98 -2.14 4.83 -6.71
CA VAL A 98 -3.05 5.71 -5.98
C VAL A 98 -4.17 4.89 -5.36
N GLN A 99 -4.49 5.19 -4.10
CA GLN A 99 -5.73 4.75 -3.48
C GLN A 99 -6.77 5.85 -3.67
N TRP A 100 -7.83 5.58 -4.43
CA TRP A 100 -8.83 6.57 -4.77
C TRP A 100 -10.20 6.23 -4.18
N SER A 101 -10.71 7.12 -3.31
CA SER A 101 -12.10 7.07 -2.85
C SER A 101 -12.99 7.69 -3.92
N ILE A 102 -13.61 6.85 -4.75
CA ILE A 102 -14.46 7.32 -5.85
C ILE A 102 -15.84 7.83 -5.41
N THR A 103 -16.22 7.60 -4.15
CA THR A 103 -17.44 8.09 -3.53
C THR A 103 -17.27 8.23 -2.02
N GLY A 104 -17.95 9.19 -1.42
CA GLY A 104 -18.11 9.30 0.03
C GLY A 104 -19.34 8.56 0.56
N ARG A 105 -20.24 8.08 -0.31
CA ARG A 105 -21.47 7.38 0.09
C ARG A 105 -21.21 5.92 0.41
N CYS A 106 -22.00 5.37 1.32
CA CYS A 106 -21.94 3.98 1.71
C CYS A 106 -23.35 3.41 1.94
N ASN A 107 -23.51 2.12 1.70
CA ASN A 107 -24.73 1.36 1.98
C ASN A 107 -24.74 0.75 3.40
N TYR A 108 -23.69 0.94 4.21
CA TYR A 108 -23.60 0.52 5.61
C TYR A 108 -23.53 1.70 6.57
N ASN A 109 -23.81 1.44 7.85
CA ASN A 109 -23.83 2.44 8.93
C ASN A 109 -22.82 2.10 10.02
N CYS A 110 -21.57 1.84 9.64
CA CYS A 110 -20.52 1.36 10.55
C CYS A 110 -20.29 2.28 11.74
N ARG A 111 -20.20 1.72 12.97
CA ARG A 111 -19.94 2.44 14.21
C ARG A 111 -18.54 3.06 14.23
N HIS A 112 -17.56 2.38 13.63
CA HIS A 112 -16.16 2.78 13.57
C HIS A 112 -15.78 3.52 12.27
N CYS A 113 -16.76 4.00 11.49
CA CYS A 113 -16.47 4.67 10.22
C CYS A 113 -15.69 5.98 10.45
N PHE A 114 -14.41 5.98 10.09
CA PHE A 114 -13.56 7.16 10.24
C PHE A 114 -13.93 8.28 9.25
N MET A 115 -14.42 7.93 8.05
CA MET A 115 -14.90 8.88 7.04
C MET A 115 -16.29 9.42 7.34
N SER A 116 -16.97 8.89 8.36
CA SER A 116 -18.40 9.17 8.63
C SER A 116 -19.26 9.06 7.37
N ALA A 117 -19.00 8.04 6.55
CA ALA A 117 -19.66 7.85 5.25
C ALA A 117 -21.21 7.84 5.30
N PRO A 118 -21.88 7.31 6.35
CA PRO A 118 -23.32 7.43 6.49
C PRO A 118 -23.83 8.87 6.60
N ASP A 119 -23.00 9.77 7.12
CA ASP A 119 -23.30 11.19 7.32
C ASP A 119 -22.76 12.06 6.18
N TYR A 120 -22.19 11.44 5.15
CA TYR A 120 -21.60 12.14 4.01
C TYR A 120 -22.66 12.96 3.24
N LYS A 121 -22.50 14.27 3.26
CA LYS A 121 -23.39 15.24 2.58
C LYS A 121 -22.78 15.79 1.29
N GLY A 122 -21.55 15.41 0.95
CA GLY A 122 -20.89 15.81 -0.27
C GLY A 122 -21.56 15.21 -1.51
N LYS A 123 -21.28 15.81 -2.66
CA LYS A 123 -21.62 15.23 -3.96
C LYS A 123 -20.46 14.36 -4.42
N ASP A 124 -20.78 13.22 -5.04
CA ASP A 124 -19.77 12.47 -5.78
C ASP A 124 -19.28 13.29 -6.99
N LEU A 125 -18.09 13.00 -7.43
CA LEU A 125 -17.54 13.59 -8.64
C LEU A 125 -18.38 13.17 -9.87
N SER A 126 -18.56 14.09 -10.81
CA SER A 126 -19.16 13.76 -12.10
C SER A 126 -18.26 12.79 -12.88
N LEU A 127 -18.81 12.10 -13.86
CA LEU A 127 -18.03 11.24 -14.74
C LEU A 127 -16.89 12.04 -15.42
N GLU A 128 -17.17 13.27 -15.88
CA GLU A 128 -16.19 14.14 -16.52
C GLU A 128 -15.02 14.48 -15.56
N GLN A 129 -15.32 14.79 -14.30
CA GLN A 129 -14.31 15.03 -13.27
C GLN A 129 -13.50 13.76 -13.00
N SER A 130 -14.14 12.59 -12.93
CA SER A 130 -13.47 11.31 -12.75
C SER A 130 -12.54 10.98 -13.92
N VAL A 131 -12.97 11.21 -15.16
CA VAL A 131 -12.16 11.04 -16.36
C VAL A 131 -10.95 11.98 -16.34
N ARG A 132 -11.13 13.26 -15.95
CA ARG A 132 -10.02 14.21 -15.81
C ARG A 132 -9.00 13.75 -14.76
N ILE A 133 -9.43 13.13 -13.65
CA ILE A 133 -8.51 12.53 -12.67
C ILE A 133 -7.70 11.40 -13.32
N LEU A 134 -8.35 10.50 -14.06
CA LEU A 134 -7.67 9.40 -14.74
C LEU A 134 -6.67 9.92 -15.79
N ASP A 135 -6.99 10.98 -16.53
CA ASP A 135 -6.06 11.63 -17.47
C ASP A 135 -4.80 12.11 -16.73
N GLN A 136 -4.96 12.85 -15.65
CA GLN A 136 -3.83 13.36 -14.88
C GLN A 136 -2.99 12.23 -14.23
N LEU A 137 -3.61 11.15 -13.77
CA LEU A 137 -2.88 9.98 -13.25
C LEU A 137 -1.98 9.38 -14.34
N ALA A 138 -2.53 9.16 -15.54
CA ALA A 138 -1.78 8.58 -16.66
C ALA A 138 -0.69 9.54 -17.19
N GLU A 139 -0.98 10.84 -17.26
CA GLU A 139 -0.03 11.87 -17.67
C GLU A 139 1.14 12.04 -16.72
N ASN A 140 0.96 11.71 -15.44
CA ASN A 140 2.01 11.71 -14.41
C ASN A 140 2.67 10.35 -14.20
N GLY A 141 2.30 9.35 -15.01
CA GLY A 141 2.95 8.02 -15.01
C GLY A 141 2.56 7.14 -13.83
N VAL A 142 1.43 7.39 -13.19
CA VAL A 142 0.84 6.46 -12.22
C VAL A 142 0.50 5.16 -12.93
N MET A 143 0.75 4.02 -12.28
CA MET A 143 0.63 2.71 -12.92
C MET A 143 -0.64 1.97 -12.51
N ALA A 144 -1.05 2.13 -11.26
CA ALA A 144 -2.14 1.37 -10.68
C ALA A 144 -3.07 2.24 -9.83
N VAL A 145 -4.32 1.82 -9.76
CA VAL A 145 -5.35 2.44 -8.94
C VAL A 145 -5.98 1.37 -8.06
N SER A 146 -5.95 1.60 -6.76
CA SER A 146 -6.75 0.85 -5.79
C SER A 146 -8.01 1.66 -5.50
N ILE A 147 -9.17 1.09 -5.77
CA ILE A 147 -10.45 1.78 -5.60
C ILE A 147 -11.00 1.51 -4.20
N THR A 148 -11.45 2.59 -3.55
CA THR A 148 -12.11 2.59 -2.25
C THR A 148 -13.20 3.67 -2.22
N GLY A 149 -13.68 3.99 -1.02
CA GLY A 149 -14.66 5.05 -0.81
C GLY A 149 -15.39 4.85 0.50
N GLY A 150 -16.65 5.27 0.55
CA GLY A 150 -17.60 4.69 1.50
C GLY A 150 -17.82 3.21 1.10
N GLU A 151 -18.61 3.00 0.04
CA GLU A 151 -18.68 1.74 -0.70
C GLU A 151 -18.56 2.02 -2.20
N PRO A 152 -17.50 1.57 -2.88
CA PRO A 152 -17.27 1.95 -4.27
C PRO A 152 -18.38 1.53 -5.23
N PHE A 153 -19.03 0.40 -4.98
CA PHE A 153 -20.07 -0.13 -5.86
C PHE A 153 -21.41 0.64 -5.80
N VAL A 154 -21.56 1.61 -4.89
CA VAL A 154 -22.72 2.53 -4.92
C VAL A 154 -22.48 3.75 -5.83
N ASN A 155 -21.25 3.92 -6.37
CA ASN A 155 -20.97 4.99 -7.32
C ASN A 155 -21.63 4.66 -8.67
N PRO A 156 -22.53 5.52 -9.20
CA PRO A 156 -23.24 5.23 -10.45
C PRO A 156 -22.32 5.18 -11.67
N HIS A 157 -21.10 5.68 -11.56
CA HIS A 157 -20.10 5.73 -12.64
C HIS A 157 -19.02 4.66 -12.48
N PHE A 158 -19.19 3.68 -11.57
CA PHE A 158 -18.16 2.69 -11.28
C PHE A 158 -17.61 2.02 -12.54
N TYR A 159 -18.45 1.46 -13.39
CA TYR A 159 -18.02 0.77 -14.61
C TYR A 159 -17.40 1.71 -15.65
N GLN A 160 -17.89 2.94 -15.77
CA GLN A 160 -17.29 3.94 -16.67
C GLN A 160 -15.90 4.37 -16.17
N ILE A 161 -15.68 4.42 -14.86
CA ILE A 161 -14.35 4.66 -14.28
C ILE A 161 -13.41 3.51 -14.66
N LEU A 162 -13.86 2.25 -14.56
CA LEU A 162 -13.06 1.09 -14.99
C LEU A 162 -12.72 1.15 -16.48
N ASP A 163 -13.69 1.50 -17.34
CA ASP A 163 -13.47 1.67 -18.77
C ASP A 163 -12.42 2.77 -19.02
N GLY A 164 -12.54 3.91 -18.33
CA GLY A 164 -11.57 4.99 -18.39
C GLY A 164 -10.17 4.61 -17.92
N MET A 165 -10.04 3.76 -16.90
CA MET A 165 -8.75 3.21 -16.46
C MET A 165 -8.13 2.34 -17.55
N LYS A 166 -8.92 1.43 -18.15
CA LYS A 166 -8.47 0.53 -19.22
C LYS A 166 -7.96 1.31 -20.43
N GLU A 167 -8.68 2.33 -20.88
CA GLU A 167 -8.31 3.20 -22.00
C GLU A 167 -6.95 3.88 -21.79
N ARG A 168 -6.58 4.15 -20.53
CA ARG A 168 -5.34 4.85 -20.15
C ARG A 168 -4.22 3.91 -19.71
N GLY A 169 -4.45 2.60 -19.75
CA GLY A 169 -3.49 1.60 -19.30
C GLY A 169 -3.20 1.64 -17.80
N LEU A 170 -4.16 2.15 -17.00
CA LEU A 170 -4.10 2.11 -15.54
C LEU A 170 -4.60 0.76 -15.04
N LEU A 171 -3.82 0.07 -14.23
CA LEU A 171 -4.19 -1.22 -13.66
C LEU A 171 -5.14 -1.02 -12.47
N LEU A 172 -6.17 -1.84 -12.38
CA LEU A 172 -6.97 -1.98 -11.17
C LEU A 172 -6.24 -2.92 -10.22
N GLU A 173 -5.64 -2.37 -9.13
CA GLU A 173 -4.78 -3.12 -8.22
C GLU A 173 -5.63 -3.81 -7.13
N THR A 174 -6.45 -3.04 -6.42
CA THR A 174 -7.26 -3.55 -5.31
C THR A 174 -8.64 -2.89 -5.29
N LEU A 175 -9.66 -3.67 -4.97
CA LEU A 175 -11.00 -3.19 -4.64
C LEU A 175 -11.26 -3.37 -3.14
N TYR A 176 -11.44 -2.24 -2.45
CA TYR A 176 -11.82 -2.21 -1.03
C TYR A 176 -13.34 -2.12 -0.92
N THR A 177 -13.98 -3.10 -0.30
CA THR A 177 -15.45 -3.18 -0.21
C THR A 177 -15.92 -3.78 1.10
N ASN A 178 -17.17 -3.53 1.44
CA ASN A 178 -17.85 -4.24 2.53
C ASN A 178 -18.42 -5.62 2.11
N GLY A 179 -18.34 -5.97 0.84
CA GLY A 179 -18.72 -7.26 0.29
C GLY A 179 -20.21 -7.40 -0.09
N LYS A 180 -21.09 -6.52 0.37
CA LYS A 180 -22.56 -6.67 0.18
C LYS A 180 -23.01 -6.65 -1.29
N LEU A 181 -22.30 -5.96 -2.13
CA LEU A 181 -22.60 -5.79 -3.56
C LEU A 181 -21.70 -6.61 -4.48
N VAL A 182 -20.92 -7.54 -3.90
CA VAL A 182 -20.13 -8.49 -4.70
C VAL A 182 -21.06 -9.62 -5.16
N ASP A 183 -21.27 -9.69 -6.46
CA ASP A 183 -22.12 -10.68 -7.12
C ASP A 183 -21.50 -11.17 -8.45
N GLU A 184 -22.13 -12.16 -9.07
CA GLU A 184 -21.68 -12.72 -10.36
C GLU A 184 -21.62 -11.66 -11.46
N HIS A 185 -22.57 -10.72 -11.47
CA HIS A 185 -22.60 -9.66 -12.48
C HIS A 185 -21.36 -8.75 -12.38
N LEU A 186 -20.96 -8.37 -11.16
CA LEU A 186 -19.75 -7.58 -10.94
C LEU A 186 -18.52 -8.32 -11.49
N LEU A 187 -18.38 -9.61 -11.17
CA LEU A 187 -17.22 -10.39 -11.59
C LEU A 187 -17.19 -10.58 -13.11
N ASP A 188 -18.33 -10.86 -13.74
CA ASP A 188 -18.46 -10.92 -15.19
C ASP A 188 -18.06 -9.60 -15.87
N GLU A 189 -18.45 -8.46 -15.28
CA GLU A 189 -18.08 -7.13 -15.79
C GLU A 189 -16.59 -6.83 -15.64
N LEU A 190 -15.92 -7.31 -14.57
CA LEU A 190 -14.47 -7.22 -14.41
C LEU A 190 -13.75 -8.10 -15.43
N GLU A 191 -14.19 -9.34 -15.60
CA GLU A 191 -13.58 -10.29 -16.56
C GLU A 191 -13.72 -9.82 -18.00
N LYS A 192 -14.86 -9.27 -18.42
CA LYS A 192 -15.05 -8.65 -19.75
C LYS A 192 -14.04 -7.54 -20.01
N ARG A 193 -13.61 -6.85 -18.96
CA ARG A 193 -12.58 -5.80 -19.04
C ARG A 193 -11.15 -6.35 -18.96
N ASN A 194 -11.00 -7.65 -18.71
CA ASN A 194 -9.73 -8.31 -18.41
C ASN A 194 -9.06 -7.67 -17.17
N MET A 195 -9.85 -7.42 -16.13
CA MET A 195 -9.41 -6.86 -14.85
C MET A 195 -9.53 -7.92 -13.75
N HIS A 196 -8.44 -8.20 -13.06
CA HIS A 196 -8.35 -9.18 -11.98
C HIS A 196 -7.71 -8.54 -10.74
N PRO A 197 -8.43 -7.61 -10.06
CA PRO A 197 -7.91 -6.97 -8.86
C PRO A 197 -7.86 -7.93 -7.68
N ASP A 198 -7.03 -7.59 -6.69
CA ASP A 198 -7.18 -8.15 -5.36
C ASP A 198 -8.44 -7.58 -4.70
N PHE A 199 -9.18 -8.40 -3.96
CA PHE A 199 -10.30 -7.93 -3.16
C PHE A 199 -9.90 -7.83 -1.69
N HIS A 200 -10.11 -6.65 -1.12
CA HIS A 200 -9.95 -6.42 0.30
C HIS A 200 -11.32 -6.18 0.94
N ILE A 201 -11.86 -7.22 1.59
CA ILE A 201 -13.19 -7.16 2.19
C ILE A 201 -13.06 -6.97 3.70
N SER A 202 -13.85 -6.07 4.24
CA SER A 202 -13.92 -5.86 5.67
C SER A 202 -14.60 -7.06 6.37
N PHE A 203 -13.99 -7.57 7.46
CA PHE A 203 -14.59 -8.62 8.29
C PHE A 203 -14.09 -8.53 9.73
N ASP A 204 -14.99 -8.25 10.68
CA ASP A 204 -14.62 -7.91 12.06
C ASP A 204 -14.89 -9.06 13.07
N GLY A 205 -14.96 -10.28 12.57
CA GLY A 205 -15.11 -11.47 13.38
C GLY A 205 -16.54 -12.00 13.47
N VAL A 206 -16.64 -13.28 13.81
CA VAL A 206 -17.87 -14.06 13.85
C VAL A 206 -18.75 -13.63 15.03
N GLY A 207 -19.96 -13.16 14.71
CA GLY A 207 -20.97 -12.75 15.69
C GLY A 207 -20.90 -11.26 16.07
N TRP A 208 -19.86 -10.53 15.64
CA TRP A 208 -19.69 -9.10 15.96
C TRP A 208 -19.67 -8.22 14.73
N HIS A 209 -19.56 -8.78 13.54
CA HIS A 209 -19.48 -8.03 12.30
C HIS A 209 -20.71 -7.17 12.05
N ASP A 210 -21.91 -7.73 12.13
CA ASP A 210 -23.18 -6.98 11.96
C ASP A 210 -23.28 -5.79 12.91
N TRP A 211 -22.91 -6.01 14.18
CA TRP A 211 -22.94 -4.96 15.19
C TRP A 211 -21.98 -3.80 14.85
N LEU A 212 -20.74 -4.11 14.51
CA LEU A 212 -19.75 -3.08 14.19
C LEU A 212 -20.07 -2.36 12.88
N ARG A 213 -20.59 -3.10 11.89
CA ARG A 213 -21.00 -2.53 10.60
C ARG A 213 -22.33 -1.79 10.64
N GLY A 214 -23.10 -1.92 11.72
CA GLY A 214 -24.41 -1.28 11.87
C GLY A 214 -25.43 -1.74 10.83
N GLU A 215 -25.28 -2.96 10.32
CA GLU A 215 -26.09 -3.55 9.25
C GLU A 215 -26.33 -5.03 9.53
N LYS A 216 -27.60 -5.43 9.58
CA LYS A 216 -27.98 -6.83 9.79
C LYS A 216 -27.70 -7.64 8.53
N GLY A 217 -27.03 -8.79 8.70
CA GLY A 217 -26.66 -9.68 7.61
C GLY A 217 -25.37 -9.25 6.89
N ALA A 218 -24.62 -8.29 7.43
CA ALA A 218 -23.31 -7.89 6.91
C ALA A 218 -22.30 -9.04 6.97
N GLU A 219 -22.31 -9.83 8.06
CA GLU A 219 -21.44 -10.99 8.22
C GLU A 219 -21.69 -12.04 7.14
N GLU A 220 -22.97 -12.39 6.93
CA GLU A 220 -23.34 -13.35 5.89
C GLU A 220 -22.97 -12.84 4.49
N ALA A 221 -23.20 -11.57 4.20
CA ALA A 221 -22.84 -10.97 2.92
C ALA A 221 -21.32 -11.01 2.67
N ALA A 222 -20.51 -10.70 3.67
CA ALA A 222 -19.05 -10.78 3.55
C ALA A 222 -18.58 -12.24 3.32
N VAL A 223 -19.16 -13.21 4.04
CA VAL A 223 -18.84 -14.64 3.87
C VAL A 223 -19.22 -15.13 2.48
N GLN A 224 -20.39 -14.73 1.95
CA GLN A 224 -20.81 -15.09 0.60
C GLN A 224 -19.88 -14.47 -0.44
N ALA A 225 -19.48 -13.21 -0.27
CA ALA A 225 -18.53 -12.53 -1.15
C ALA A 225 -17.17 -13.26 -1.18
N PHE A 226 -16.61 -13.64 -0.05
CA PHE A 226 -15.36 -14.41 0.01
C PHE A 226 -15.47 -15.75 -0.73
N ARG A 227 -16.56 -16.49 -0.54
CA ARG A 227 -16.77 -17.77 -1.23
C ARG A 227 -16.84 -17.59 -2.75
N LEU A 228 -17.66 -16.65 -3.19
CA LEU A 228 -17.82 -16.36 -4.61
C LEU A 228 -16.49 -15.94 -5.26
N LEU A 229 -15.75 -15.05 -4.62
CA LEU A 229 -14.44 -14.59 -5.11
C LEU A 229 -13.42 -15.73 -5.21
N ASN A 230 -13.35 -16.60 -4.20
CA ASN A 230 -12.47 -17.76 -4.22
C ASN A 230 -12.87 -18.78 -5.29
N GLU A 231 -14.17 -19.05 -5.48
CA GLU A 231 -14.67 -19.92 -6.54
C GLU A 231 -14.29 -19.38 -7.95
N ARG A 232 -14.25 -18.05 -8.12
CA ARG A 232 -13.86 -17.37 -9.36
C ARG A 232 -12.33 -17.12 -9.46
N GLY A 233 -11.54 -17.57 -8.46
CA GLY A 233 -10.08 -17.49 -8.47
C GLY A 233 -9.49 -16.11 -8.17
N TYR A 234 -10.25 -15.21 -7.57
CA TYR A 234 -9.75 -13.91 -7.13
C TYR A 234 -8.97 -14.04 -5.82
N HIS A 235 -7.91 -13.26 -5.70
CA HIS A 235 -7.15 -13.15 -4.46
C HIS A 235 -7.91 -12.29 -3.44
N THR A 236 -8.05 -12.79 -2.21
CA THR A 236 -8.83 -12.13 -1.18
C THR A 236 -8.02 -11.90 0.10
N SER A 237 -8.21 -10.73 0.69
CA SER A 237 -7.67 -10.34 1.99
C SER A 237 -8.72 -9.62 2.82
N SER A 238 -8.45 -9.43 4.12
CA SER A 238 -9.39 -8.77 5.01
C SER A 238 -8.70 -7.86 6.02
N SER A 239 -9.46 -6.85 6.49
CA SER A 239 -9.14 -6.11 7.70
C SER A 239 -10.19 -6.34 8.77
N MET A 240 -9.72 -6.48 10.02
CA MET A 240 -10.52 -6.62 11.23
C MET A 240 -10.19 -5.49 12.20
N CYS A 241 -11.21 -4.76 12.66
CA CYS A 241 -11.06 -3.82 13.76
C CYS A 241 -11.28 -4.54 15.08
N LEU A 242 -10.26 -4.52 15.94
CA LEU A 242 -10.35 -5.06 17.29
C LEU A 242 -11.03 -4.07 18.23
N HIS A 243 -11.91 -4.60 19.06
CA HIS A 243 -12.64 -3.88 20.08
C HIS A 243 -12.99 -4.81 21.23
N LYS A 244 -13.55 -4.28 22.31
CA LYS A 244 -13.81 -5.02 23.56
C LYS A 244 -14.54 -6.35 23.41
N HIS A 245 -15.40 -6.46 22.38
CA HIS A 245 -16.22 -7.66 22.20
C HIS A 245 -15.55 -8.77 21.39
N ASN A 246 -14.60 -8.47 20.52
CA ASN A 246 -13.95 -9.47 19.64
C ASN A 246 -12.49 -9.79 19.98
N ILE A 247 -11.87 -9.02 20.89
CA ILE A 247 -10.46 -9.21 21.28
C ILE A 247 -10.19 -10.61 21.86
N GLY A 248 -11.15 -11.18 22.59
CA GLY A 248 -11.04 -12.54 23.17
C GLY A 248 -11.24 -13.68 22.16
N ASP A 249 -11.63 -13.37 20.91
CA ASP A 249 -12.01 -14.36 19.91
C ASP A 249 -10.95 -14.53 18.80
N LEU A 250 -9.68 -14.12 19.03
CA LEU A 250 -8.63 -14.11 17.99
C LEU A 250 -8.47 -15.47 17.29
N ARG A 251 -8.35 -16.58 18.07
CA ARG A 251 -8.20 -17.93 17.52
C ARG A 251 -9.38 -18.33 16.63
N LYS A 252 -10.61 -18.10 17.11
CA LYS A 252 -11.85 -18.36 16.36
C LYS A 252 -11.88 -17.58 15.06
N ASN A 253 -11.59 -16.27 15.12
CA ASN A 253 -11.70 -15.38 13.99
C ASN A 253 -10.63 -15.62 12.92
N ILE A 254 -9.39 -15.89 13.33
CA ILE A 254 -8.29 -16.19 12.40
C ILE A 254 -8.52 -17.55 11.72
N ASN A 255 -8.93 -18.59 12.47
CA ASN A 255 -9.24 -19.88 11.88
C ASN A 255 -10.46 -19.82 10.96
N PHE A 256 -11.47 -19.01 11.29
CA PHE A 256 -12.60 -18.81 10.42
C PHE A 256 -12.18 -18.09 9.12
N ALA A 257 -11.38 -17.03 9.20
CA ALA A 257 -10.84 -16.33 8.03
C ALA A 257 -10.01 -17.28 7.13
N ALA A 258 -9.20 -18.15 7.73
CA ALA A 258 -8.48 -19.19 7.00
C ALA A 258 -9.42 -20.17 6.29
N SER A 259 -10.53 -20.58 6.94
CA SER A 259 -11.53 -21.48 6.35
C SER A 259 -12.29 -20.85 5.15
N LEU A 260 -12.29 -19.53 5.07
CA LEU A 260 -12.84 -18.78 3.93
C LEU A 260 -11.82 -18.61 2.78
N GLY A 261 -10.61 -19.16 2.91
CA GLY A 261 -9.59 -19.09 1.87
C GLY A 261 -8.89 -17.73 1.75
N LEU A 262 -8.95 -16.89 2.78
CA LEU A 262 -8.22 -15.61 2.78
C LEU A 262 -6.71 -15.84 2.76
N ALA A 263 -6.01 -15.05 1.97
CA ALA A 263 -4.56 -15.08 1.94
C ALA A 263 -3.92 -14.32 3.12
N HIS A 264 -4.56 -13.21 3.53
CA HIS A 264 -4.03 -12.33 4.57
C HIS A 264 -5.16 -11.70 5.39
N LEU A 265 -4.95 -11.61 6.72
CA LEU A 265 -5.82 -10.89 7.64
C LEU A 265 -5.02 -9.82 8.40
N LYS A 266 -5.41 -8.57 8.21
CA LYS A 266 -4.85 -7.43 8.94
C LYS A 266 -5.77 -7.08 10.12
N MET A 267 -5.20 -7.00 11.33
CA MET A 267 -5.91 -6.54 12.51
C MET A 267 -5.39 -5.17 12.95
N ASN A 268 -6.30 -4.30 13.37
CA ASN A 268 -5.97 -3.00 13.94
C ASN A 268 -6.87 -2.71 15.13
N VAL A 269 -6.36 -2.01 16.11
CA VAL A 269 -7.21 -1.38 17.12
C VAL A 269 -7.99 -0.24 16.44
N ALA A 270 -9.26 -0.13 16.73
CA ALA A 270 -10.08 0.95 16.19
C ALA A 270 -9.69 2.28 16.84
N THR A 271 -9.08 3.17 16.07
CA THR A 271 -8.66 4.51 16.53
C THR A 271 -9.89 5.37 16.85
N PRO A 272 -9.89 6.14 17.96
CA PRO A 272 -10.96 7.07 18.33
C PRO A 272 -11.09 8.24 17.34
N SER A 273 -11.56 7.97 16.13
CA SER A 273 -11.76 8.94 15.04
C SER A 273 -13.14 8.78 14.40
N GLY A 274 -13.61 9.79 13.68
CA GLY A 274 -14.92 9.77 13.06
C GLY A 274 -16.02 9.40 14.05
N ARG A 275 -16.87 8.44 13.68
CA ARG A 275 -18.01 7.99 14.52
C ARG A 275 -17.57 7.19 15.74
N TRP A 276 -16.43 6.49 15.68
CA TRP A 276 -15.95 5.66 16.78
C TRP A 276 -15.67 6.44 18.07
N LYS A 277 -15.40 7.73 17.99
CA LYS A 277 -15.23 8.62 19.17
C LYS A 277 -16.37 8.54 20.18
N ASN A 278 -17.58 8.21 19.72
CA ASN A 278 -18.77 8.14 20.55
C ASN A 278 -18.99 6.75 21.18
N GLU A 279 -18.16 5.77 20.87
CA GLU A 279 -18.28 4.37 21.27
C GLU A 279 -17.28 4.00 22.39
N THR A 280 -16.99 4.95 23.29
CA THR A 280 -15.89 4.86 24.28
C THR A 280 -15.94 3.63 25.18
N GLU A 281 -17.14 3.10 25.47
CA GLU A 281 -17.32 1.88 26.28
C GLU A 281 -16.83 0.60 25.59
N HIS A 282 -16.59 0.68 24.27
CA HIS A 282 -16.16 -0.44 23.43
C HIS A 282 -14.67 -0.37 23.04
N PHE A 283 -13.97 0.67 23.50
CA PHE A 283 -12.56 0.83 23.22
C PHE A 283 -11.72 -0.24 23.93
N ILE A 284 -10.62 -0.56 23.29
CA ILE A 284 -9.49 -1.25 23.89
C ILE A 284 -8.25 -0.40 23.64
N THR A 285 -7.26 -0.54 24.50
CA THR A 285 -5.95 0.08 24.32
C THR A 285 -5.07 -0.76 23.41
N GLN A 286 -4.00 -0.18 22.91
CA GLN A 286 -2.99 -0.95 22.15
C GLN A 286 -2.32 -2.01 23.06
N ASP A 287 -2.14 -1.71 24.35
CA ASP A 287 -1.56 -2.65 25.32
C ASP A 287 -2.45 -3.87 25.52
N GLU A 288 -3.77 -3.68 25.73
CA GLU A 288 -4.73 -4.79 25.82
C GLU A 288 -4.72 -5.64 24.52
N ALA A 289 -4.57 -5.02 23.37
CA ALA A 289 -4.44 -5.76 22.11
C ALA A 289 -3.12 -6.56 22.04
N ASN A 290 -2.00 -5.96 22.44
CA ASN A 290 -0.70 -6.61 22.44
C ASN A 290 -0.66 -7.80 23.42
N GLU A 291 -1.26 -7.64 24.62
CA GLU A 291 -1.40 -8.74 25.60
C GLU A 291 -2.22 -9.91 25.04
N ALA A 292 -3.39 -9.62 24.45
CA ALA A 292 -4.22 -10.65 23.86
C ALA A 292 -3.53 -11.36 22.68
N ILE A 293 -2.75 -10.64 21.88
CA ILE A 293 -1.94 -11.23 20.80
C ILE A 293 -0.86 -12.14 21.37
N MET A 294 -0.17 -11.74 22.43
CA MET A 294 0.84 -12.59 23.07
C MET A 294 0.24 -13.89 23.63
N GLU A 295 -0.92 -13.80 24.27
CA GLU A 295 -1.65 -14.98 24.77
C GLU A 295 -2.12 -15.90 23.63
N TYR A 296 -2.51 -15.32 22.50
CA TYR A 296 -2.97 -16.07 21.33
C TYR A 296 -1.82 -16.71 20.52
N LEU A 297 -0.63 -16.13 20.48
CA LEU A 297 0.44 -16.52 19.58
C LEU A 297 0.84 -18.02 19.63
N PRO A 298 0.92 -18.70 20.82
CA PRO A 298 1.12 -20.14 20.87
C PRO A 298 0.08 -20.93 20.08
N HIS A 299 -1.18 -20.54 20.18
CA HIS A 299 -2.29 -21.18 19.46
C HIS A 299 -2.23 -21.00 17.95
N TYR A 300 -1.70 -19.87 17.48
CA TYR A 300 -1.47 -19.65 16.06
C TYR A 300 -0.51 -20.69 15.46
N PHE A 301 0.57 -21.02 16.19
CA PHE A 301 1.52 -22.07 15.77
C PHE A 301 0.97 -23.49 15.99
N GLU A 302 0.22 -23.75 17.06
CA GLU A 302 -0.49 -25.02 17.27
C GLU A 302 -1.48 -25.32 16.11
N ASP A 303 -2.16 -24.30 15.60
CA ASP A 303 -3.09 -24.40 14.47
C ASP A 303 -2.38 -24.47 13.10
N GLY A 304 -1.04 -24.55 13.08
CA GLY A 304 -0.23 -24.71 11.88
C GLY A 304 -0.09 -23.45 11.03
N MET A 305 -0.14 -22.28 11.65
CA MET A 305 -0.05 -20.98 10.95
C MET A 305 -1.13 -20.87 9.86
N PRO A 306 -2.40 -20.72 10.19
CA PRO A 306 -3.52 -20.89 9.26
C PRO A 306 -3.46 -19.94 8.05
N ILE A 307 -3.18 -18.65 8.24
CA ILE A 307 -3.04 -17.62 7.20
C ILE A 307 -1.95 -16.61 7.56
N SER A 308 -1.48 -15.80 6.61
CA SER A 308 -0.65 -14.64 6.93
C SER A 308 -1.44 -13.62 7.74
N VAL A 309 -0.84 -13.04 8.78
CA VAL A 309 -1.52 -12.10 9.68
C VAL A 309 -0.66 -10.88 10.01
N GLN A 310 -1.28 -9.70 10.04
CA GLN A 310 -0.73 -8.51 10.66
C GLN A 310 -1.50 -8.21 11.94
N LEU A 311 -0.84 -8.29 13.07
CA LEU A 311 -1.41 -8.22 14.41
C LEU A 311 -1.15 -6.84 15.03
N CYS A 312 -2.03 -5.87 14.80
CA CYS A 312 -2.06 -4.54 15.43
C CYS A 312 -0.75 -3.75 15.41
N SER A 313 0.02 -3.81 14.32
CA SER A 313 1.37 -3.22 14.23
C SER A 313 2.39 -3.78 15.23
N PHE A 314 2.00 -4.72 16.08
CA PHE A 314 2.87 -5.43 17.02
C PHE A 314 3.72 -6.48 16.32
N LEU A 315 3.09 -7.40 15.59
CA LEU A 315 3.73 -8.48 14.86
C LEU A 315 3.07 -8.69 13.50
N GLU A 316 3.88 -9.07 12.53
CA GLU A 316 3.41 -9.58 11.23
C GLU A 316 4.03 -10.94 10.97
N ILE A 317 3.20 -11.89 10.55
CA ILE A 317 3.61 -13.23 10.16
C ILE A 317 3.21 -13.43 8.71
N ASP A 318 4.22 -13.50 7.84
CA ASP A 318 4.07 -13.77 6.42
C ASP A 318 4.45 -15.23 6.13
N LYS A 319 3.45 -16.03 5.83
CA LYS A 319 3.64 -17.48 5.54
C LYS A 319 4.38 -17.71 4.23
N GLU A 320 4.16 -16.87 3.24
CA GLU A 320 4.78 -17.02 1.91
C GLU A 320 6.27 -16.70 1.97
N MET A 321 6.62 -15.66 2.71
CA MET A 321 8.03 -15.32 2.97
C MET A 321 8.66 -16.21 4.04
N GLY A 322 7.86 -16.92 4.84
CA GLY A 322 8.35 -17.68 5.98
C GLY A 322 9.04 -16.78 7.01
N ALA A 323 8.42 -15.67 7.36
CA ALA A 323 9.02 -14.65 8.22
C ALA A 323 8.03 -14.08 9.23
N MET A 324 8.56 -13.74 10.42
CA MET A 324 7.86 -12.99 11.47
C MET A 324 8.68 -11.74 11.78
N TYR A 325 8.03 -10.58 11.82
CA TYR A 325 8.70 -9.30 12.02
C TYR A 325 7.79 -8.23 12.63
N VAL A 326 8.39 -7.11 13.08
CA VAL A 326 7.63 -5.94 13.52
C VAL A 326 7.28 -5.08 12.30
N PRO A 327 5.99 -4.94 11.92
CA PRO A 327 5.58 -4.38 10.63
C PRO A 327 5.87 -2.88 10.50
N SER A 328 5.86 -2.17 11.60
CA SER A 328 5.86 -0.70 11.58
C SER A 328 7.23 -0.07 11.37
N ARG A 329 8.34 -0.86 11.41
CA ARG A 329 9.68 -0.26 11.39
C ARG A 329 10.69 -1.06 10.61
N LYS A 330 10.98 -0.54 9.44
CA LYS A 330 11.99 -1.07 8.52
C LYS A 330 13.33 -0.34 8.62
N TYR A 331 13.49 0.53 9.62
CA TYR A 331 14.74 1.25 9.81
C TYR A 331 15.74 0.34 10.52
N SER A 332 16.90 0.22 9.90
CA SER A 332 17.93 -0.73 10.36
C SER A 332 18.67 -0.32 11.62
N GLY A 333 18.30 0.79 12.28
CA GLY A 333 19.06 1.36 13.41
C GLY A 333 20.47 1.88 13.03
N LYS A 334 20.86 1.85 11.74
CA LYS A 334 22.17 2.29 11.25
C LYS A 334 22.27 3.81 11.25
N GLU A 335 23.49 4.33 11.37
CA GLU A 335 23.79 5.78 11.37
C GLU A 335 23.15 6.55 10.20
N ASN A 336 23.00 5.91 9.06
CA ASN A 336 22.41 6.52 7.88
C ASN A 336 20.86 6.53 7.88
N ALA A 337 20.21 5.85 8.82
CA ALA A 337 18.74 5.80 8.89
C ALA A 337 18.11 7.20 8.99
N GLY A 338 18.79 8.17 9.62
CA GLY A 338 18.30 9.55 9.68
C GLY A 338 18.14 10.23 8.31
N LYS A 339 18.74 9.71 7.23
CA LYS A 339 18.59 10.22 5.86
C LYS A 339 17.37 9.63 5.15
N GLU A 340 16.78 8.56 5.68
CA GLU A 340 15.59 7.94 5.14
C GLU A 340 14.37 8.85 5.31
N LEU A 341 13.36 8.61 4.48
CA LEU A 341 12.07 9.30 4.64
C LEU A 341 11.39 8.87 5.95
N ALA A 342 10.75 9.81 6.63
CA ALA A 342 9.97 9.53 7.83
C ALA A 342 8.80 8.56 7.57
N CYS A 343 8.34 8.47 6.33
CA CYS A 343 7.36 7.47 5.89
C CYS A 343 7.72 6.96 4.48
N GLY A 344 7.96 5.65 4.35
CA GLY A 344 8.29 5.03 3.05
C GLY A 344 7.09 4.95 2.10
N VAL A 345 5.87 4.75 2.63
CA VAL A 345 4.65 4.58 1.83
C VAL A 345 4.37 5.79 0.94
N VAL A 346 4.55 7.00 1.46
CA VAL A 346 4.29 8.24 0.72
C VAL A 346 5.24 8.47 -0.46
N LYS A 347 6.33 7.69 -0.56
CA LYS A 347 7.26 7.76 -1.69
C LYS A 347 6.65 7.20 -2.97
N THR A 348 5.88 6.13 -2.87
CA THR A 348 5.38 5.36 -4.02
C THR A 348 3.86 5.38 -4.16
N SER A 349 3.15 5.77 -3.11
CA SER A 349 1.69 5.80 -3.08
C SER A 349 1.18 7.20 -2.76
N MET A 350 -0.10 7.44 -3.05
CA MET A 350 -0.86 8.64 -2.69
C MET A 350 -2.34 8.27 -2.50
N TYR A 351 -3.11 9.19 -1.95
CA TYR A 351 -4.55 9.04 -1.78
C TYR A 351 -5.31 10.18 -2.45
N ILE A 352 -6.43 9.87 -3.08
CA ILE A 352 -7.37 10.87 -3.60
C ILE A 352 -8.71 10.70 -2.87
N SER A 353 -9.16 11.79 -2.24
CA SER A 353 -10.42 11.82 -1.50
C SER A 353 -11.65 11.83 -2.43
N PRO A 354 -12.87 11.60 -1.91
CA PRO A 354 -14.10 11.68 -2.71
C PRO A 354 -14.36 13.07 -3.34
N GLN A 355 -13.68 14.11 -2.86
CA GLN A 355 -13.75 15.48 -3.37
C GLN A 355 -12.61 15.82 -4.34
N GLY A 356 -11.74 14.85 -4.66
CA GLY A 356 -10.60 15.06 -5.54
C GLY A 356 -9.39 15.68 -4.86
N LYS A 357 -9.35 15.76 -3.51
CA LYS A 357 -8.18 16.25 -2.78
C LYS A 357 -7.06 15.20 -2.81
N VAL A 358 -5.83 15.64 -3.07
CA VAL A 358 -4.65 14.75 -3.13
C VAL A 358 -3.88 14.80 -1.82
N LEU A 359 -3.79 13.68 -1.13
CA LEU A 359 -3.09 13.53 0.14
C LEU A 359 -1.97 12.49 0.03
N PRO A 360 -0.89 12.59 0.82
CA PRO A 360 0.16 11.58 0.89
C PRO A 360 -0.33 10.18 1.28
N CYS A 361 -1.33 10.11 2.16
CA CYS A 361 -2.02 8.87 2.53
C CYS A 361 -3.45 9.15 3.02
N MET A 362 -4.27 8.12 3.07
CA MET A 362 -5.67 8.22 3.51
C MET A 362 -5.81 8.71 4.96
N THR A 363 -4.89 8.32 5.84
CA THR A 363 -4.92 8.67 7.27
C THR A 363 -4.72 10.18 7.53
N LEU A 364 -4.17 10.94 6.57
CA LEU A 364 -4.08 12.39 6.66
C LEU A 364 -5.42 13.08 6.40
N GLY A 365 -6.39 12.41 5.81
CA GLY A 365 -7.75 12.92 5.67
C GLY A 365 -8.43 13.10 7.01
N GLY A 366 -8.99 14.29 7.25
CA GLY A 366 -9.63 14.66 8.52
C GLY A 366 -8.68 15.07 9.64
N THR A 367 -7.37 15.11 9.41
CA THR A 367 -6.41 15.70 10.35
C THR A 367 -6.42 17.23 10.26
N ALA A 368 -5.77 17.90 11.21
CA ALA A 368 -5.69 19.36 11.25
C ALA A 368 -5.03 19.98 10.01
N ILE A 369 -4.14 19.23 9.33
CA ILE A 369 -3.48 19.68 8.08
C ILE A 369 -4.24 19.30 6.79
N ASP A 370 -5.31 18.52 6.88
CA ASP A 370 -6.12 18.16 5.70
C ASP A 370 -6.53 19.38 4.84
N PRO A 371 -6.96 20.54 5.42
CA PRO A 371 -7.31 21.71 4.62
C PRO A 371 -6.17 22.29 3.77
N GLU A 372 -4.92 21.98 4.07
CA GLU A 372 -3.75 22.48 3.34
C GLU A 372 -3.48 21.73 2.03
N PHE A 373 -4.12 20.58 1.81
CA PHE A 373 -3.94 19.80 0.59
C PHE A 373 -4.87 20.26 -0.54
N GLU A 374 -4.31 20.31 -1.73
CA GLU A 374 -4.97 20.80 -2.93
C GLU A 374 -5.84 19.73 -3.61
N SER A 375 -6.82 20.19 -4.40
CA SER A 375 -7.63 19.32 -5.23
C SER A 375 -7.05 19.18 -6.63
N ILE A 376 -6.98 17.95 -7.15
CA ILE A 376 -6.60 17.63 -8.53
C ILE A 376 -7.58 18.23 -9.57
N LEU A 377 -8.75 18.67 -9.13
CA LEU A 377 -9.73 19.35 -9.99
C LEU A 377 -9.38 20.82 -10.22
N GLU A 378 -8.58 21.42 -9.33
CA GLU A 378 -8.21 22.83 -9.34
C GLU A 378 -6.75 23.04 -9.74
N THR A 379 -5.87 22.18 -9.26
CA THR A 379 -4.42 22.24 -9.49
C THR A 379 -3.97 20.97 -10.25
N ASP A 380 -3.08 21.14 -11.22
CA ASP A 380 -2.48 20.03 -11.96
C ASP A 380 -1.73 19.07 -11.02
N LEU A 381 -1.89 17.75 -11.22
CA LEU A 381 -1.27 16.75 -10.37
C LEU A 381 0.27 16.87 -10.33
N GLY A 382 0.91 17.16 -11.47
CA GLY A 382 2.35 17.37 -11.53
C GLY A 382 2.81 18.53 -10.64
N ASP A 383 2.02 19.59 -10.57
CA ASP A 383 2.28 20.74 -9.70
C ASP A 383 2.04 20.41 -8.22
N ILE A 384 0.97 19.71 -7.89
CA ILE A 384 0.73 19.20 -6.53
C ILE A 384 1.91 18.35 -6.05
N LEU A 385 2.36 17.41 -6.86
CA LEU A 385 3.45 16.50 -6.51
C LEU A 385 4.82 17.18 -6.38
N THR A 386 5.03 18.35 -6.98
CA THR A 386 6.36 18.99 -7.06
C THR A 386 6.48 20.34 -6.39
N LYS A 387 5.39 21.09 -6.22
CA LYS A 387 5.44 22.49 -5.78
C LYS A 387 4.62 22.80 -4.54
N SER A 388 3.75 21.87 -4.09
CA SER A 388 2.83 22.13 -2.99
C SER A 388 3.31 21.58 -1.65
N HIS A 389 2.53 21.86 -0.60
CA HIS A 389 2.70 21.30 0.75
C HIS A 389 2.74 19.76 0.77
N TYR A 390 2.03 19.12 -0.16
CA TYR A 390 2.10 17.66 -0.39
C TYR A 390 3.54 17.17 -0.52
N ARG A 391 4.35 17.85 -1.38
CA ARG A 391 5.76 17.50 -1.59
C ARG A 391 6.57 17.61 -0.31
N ASP A 392 6.33 18.66 0.47
CA ASP A 392 7.11 18.92 1.68
C ASP A 392 6.92 17.80 2.70
N ILE A 393 5.68 17.35 2.89
CA ILE A 393 5.37 16.22 3.78
C ILE A 393 5.97 14.91 3.25
N CYS A 394 5.89 14.65 1.95
CA CYS A 394 6.46 13.44 1.36
C CYS A 394 8.00 13.37 1.46
N ASN A 395 8.68 14.50 1.61
CA ASN A 395 10.14 14.57 1.68
C ASN A 395 10.71 14.69 3.09
N ILE A 396 9.87 14.65 4.14
CA ILE A 396 10.33 14.69 5.52
C ILE A 396 11.30 13.53 5.78
N LYS A 397 12.46 13.88 6.32
CA LYS A 397 13.46 12.89 6.75
C LYS A 397 13.27 12.52 8.21
N MET A 398 13.58 11.27 8.55
CA MET A 398 13.57 10.82 9.95
C MET A 398 14.38 11.76 10.85
N ARG A 399 15.55 12.21 10.40
CA ARG A 399 16.40 13.15 11.14
C ARG A 399 15.64 14.44 11.51
N SER A 400 14.85 14.99 10.59
CA SER A 400 14.08 16.21 10.87
C SER A 400 13.08 16.02 12.02
N CYS A 401 12.42 14.85 12.08
CA CYS A 401 11.53 14.54 13.20
C CYS A 401 12.30 14.34 14.52
N ILE A 402 13.47 13.68 14.47
CA ILE A 402 14.33 13.48 15.65
C ILE A 402 14.85 14.81 16.19
N GLU A 403 15.34 15.68 15.31
CA GLU A 403 15.87 17.00 15.70
C GLU A 403 14.81 17.96 16.20
N HIS A 404 13.58 17.85 15.69
CA HIS A 404 12.43 18.65 16.12
C HIS A 404 11.96 18.32 17.55
N ASN A 405 12.14 17.07 17.97
CA ASN A 405 11.58 16.57 19.23
C ASN A 405 12.68 16.30 20.27
N GLU A 406 12.75 17.10 21.31
CA GLU A 406 13.74 17.00 22.38
C GLU A 406 13.79 15.60 23.02
N LYS A 407 12.62 14.96 23.24
CA LYS A 407 12.52 13.58 23.75
C LYS A 407 13.26 12.56 22.88
N CYS A 408 13.43 12.85 21.59
CA CYS A 408 14.07 11.92 20.65
C CYS A 408 15.59 12.03 20.63
N HIS A 409 16.20 13.13 21.16
CA HIS A 409 17.65 13.38 21.04
C HIS A 409 18.49 12.26 21.64
N ASP A 410 18.14 11.78 22.82
CA ASP A 410 18.86 10.73 23.56
C ASP A 410 18.13 9.39 23.61
N CYS A 411 17.00 9.26 22.89
CA CYS A 411 16.23 8.02 22.85
C CYS A 411 17.01 6.90 22.16
N LYS A 412 17.15 5.74 22.82
CA LYS A 412 17.83 4.56 22.24
C LYS A 412 17.15 4.03 20.97
N TYR A 413 15.85 4.28 20.80
CA TYR A 413 15.05 3.81 19.65
C TYR A 413 14.92 4.83 18.52
N ARG A 414 15.49 6.05 18.63
CA ARG A 414 15.28 7.14 17.65
C ARG A 414 15.53 6.75 16.18
N LEU A 415 16.53 5.88 15.93
CA LEU A 415 16.86 5.41 14.58
C LEU A 415 16.05 4.20 14.12
N VAL A 416 15.19 3.67 14.96
CA VAL A 416 14.25 2.59 14.65
C VAL A 416 12.84 3.15 14.58
N CYS A 417 12.43 3.92 15.56
CA CYS A 417 11.10 4.53 15.69
C CYS A 417 10.86 5.67 14.67
N GLY A 418 11.82 6.60 14.50
CA GLY A 418 11.69 7.75 13.60
C GLY A 418 10.53 8.70 13.93
N ALA A 419 10.14 8.82 15.20
CA ALA A 419 9.04 9.61 15.73
C ALA A 419 7.63 9.20 15.23
N GLY A 420 7.47 8.01 14.66
CA GLY A 420 6.17 7.42 14.33
C GLY A 420 5.50 7.91 13.04
N CYS A 421 4.19 7.76 12.97
CA CYS A 421 3.36 8.13 11.83
C CYS A 421 3.12 9.65 11.79
N ARG A 422 3.26 10.27 10.62
CA ARG A 422 3.06 11.72 10.47
C ARG A 422 1.59 12.12 10.63
N ALA A 423 0.68 11.27 10.19
CA ALA A 423 -0.76 11.49 10.36
C ALA A 423 -1.17 11.41 11.85
N ALA A 424 -0.61 10.46 12.59
CA ALA A 424 -0.88 10.33 14.03
C ALA A 424 -0.25 11.48 14.83
N ALA A 425 0.93 11.98 14.42
CA ALA A 425 1.55 13.16 15.03
C ALA A 425 0.68 14.43 14.90
N CYS A 426 0.00 14.60 13.75
CA CYS A 426 -0.93 15.71 13.55
C CYS A 426 -2.24 15.49 14.34
N GLY A 427 -2.89 14.35 14.14
CA GLY A 427 -4.22 14.12 14.65
C GLY A 427 -5.22 15.19 14.15
N GLU A 428 -6.25 15.46 14.93
CA GLU A 428 -7.28 16.44 14.58
C GLU A 428 -6.99 17.86 15.07
N THR A 429 -6.02 18.04 15.95
CA THR A 429 -5.79 19.29 16.68
C THR A 429 -4.42 19.91 16.46
N SER A 430 -3.46 19.18 15.91
CA SER A 430 -2.10 19.65 15.69
C SER A 430 -1.77 19.71 14.20
N THR A 431 -1.14 20.80 13.79
CA THR A 431 -0.53 20.93 12.45
C THR A 431 0.95 20.56 12.44
N ASP A 432 1.49 20.12 13.58
CA ASP A 432 2.89 19.76 13.72
C ASP A 432 3.18 18.35 13.15
N TYR A 433 3.36 18.27 11.85
CA TYR A 433 3.71 17.03 11.14
C TYR A 433 5.15 16.53 11.41
N LEU A 434 5.98 17.29 12.15
CA LEU A 434 7.28 16.84 12.66
C LEU A 434 7.18 16.28 14.09
N GLY A 435 6.03 16.46 14.75
CA GLY A 435 5.75 16.02 16.10
C GLY A 435 5.90 14.51 16.33
N ILE A 436 5.66 14.08 17.54
CA ILE A 436 5.71 12.66 17.94
C ILE A 436 4.33 12.01 17.74
N ASP A 437 4.30 10.86 17.13
CA ASP A 437 3.22 9.90 17.26
C ASP A 437 3.34 9.24 18.64
N GLN A 438 2.48 9.66 19.59
CA GLN A 438 2.59 9.24 20.97
C GLN A 438 2.37 7.74 21.15
N GLU A 439 1.40 7.14 20.45
CA GLU A 439 1.13 5.70 20.50
C GLU A 439 2.33 4.87 20.04
N CYS A 440 2.98 5.32 18.97
CA CYS A 440 4.22 4.70 18.51
C CYS A 440 5.36 4.90 19.52
N CYS A 441 5.46 6.09 20.17
CA CYS A 441 6.48 6.35 21.19
C CYS A 441 6.30 5.40 22.39
N ASP A 442 5.08 5.25 22.88
CA ASP A 442 4.72 4.39 24.01
C ASP A 442 5.02 2.91 23.69
N PHE A 443 4.71 2.45 22.49
CA PHE A 443 5.06 1.09 22.03
C PHE A 443 6.55 0.75 22.25
N PHE A 444 7.45 1.69 22.01
CA PHE A 444 8.88 1.49 22.24
C PHE A 444 9.27 1.66 23.71
N LEU A 445 8.75 2.69 24.40
CA LEU A 445 9.15 3.02 25.77
C LEU A 445 8.59 2.04 26.79
N ASP A 446 7.39 1.49 26.58
CA ASP A 446 6.76 0.50 27.42
C ASP A 446 7.30 -0.94 27.17
N GLY A 447 8.27 -1.07 26.24
CA GLY A 447 9.00 -2.30 26.02
C GLY A 447 8.32 -3.28 25.07
N TRP A 448 7.23 -2.90 24.38
CA TRP A 448 6.54 -3.79 23.43
C TRP A 448 7.41 -4.17 22.23
N TYR A 449 8.25 -3.24 21.78
CA TYR A 449 9.20 -3.55 20.71
C TYR A 449 10.21 -4.65 21.12
N ASP A 450 10.77 -4.54 22.34
CA ASP A 450 11.73 -5.54 22.84
C ASP A 450 11.02 -6.90 23.03
N LYS A 451 9.79 -6.93 23.57
CA LYS A 451 8.96 -8.14 23.66
C LYS A 451 8.68 -8.76 22.28
N ALA A 452 8.39 -7.94 21.26
CA ALA A 452 8.19 -8.44 19.90
C ALA A 452 9.45 -9.12 19.35
N LEU A 453 10.63 -8.56 19.59
CA LEU A 453 11.90 -9.17 19.19
C LEU A 453 12.18 -10.50 19.93
N GLU A 454 11.83 -10.59 21.21
CA GLU A 454 11.93 -11.84 21.97
C GLU A 454 11.01 -12.92 21.39
N LEU A 455 9.77 -12.59 21.02
CA LEU A 455 8.84 -13.50 20.39
C LEU A 455 9.32 -13.97 19.02
N ILE A 456 9.86 -13.06 18.20
CA ILE A 456 10.45 -13.39 16.89
C ILE A 456 11.57 -14.40 17.06
N GLU A 457 12.47 -14.19 18.03
CA GLU A 457 13.56 -15.14 18.31
C GLU A 457 13.03 -16.47 18.85
N GLN A 458 12.02 -16.46 19.72
CA GLN A 458 11.39 -17.66 20.29
C GLN A 458 10.77 -18.57 19.22
N TYR A 459 10.13 -17.97 18.20
CA TYR A 459 9.39 -18.72 17.17
C TYR A 459 10.13 -18.84 15.84
N LYS A 460 11.38 -18.40 15.74
CA LYS A 460 12.15 -18.43 14.47
C LYS A 460 12.23 -19.82 13.84
N ASP A 461 12.32 -20.88 14.65
CA ASP A 461 12.45 -22.27 14.19
C ASP A 461 11.12 -22.86 13.67
N GLN A 462 10.00 -22.16 13.86
CA GLN A 462 8.71 -22.53 13.27
C GLN A 462 8.65 -22.22 11.76
N PHE A 463 9.57 -21.42 11.27
CA PHE A 463 9.64 -21.09 9.84
C PHE A 463 10.66 -22.01 9.15
N PRO A 464 10.29 -22.64 8.02
CA PRO A 464 11.25 -23.45 7.26
C PRO A 464 12.45 -22.57 6.90
N ALA A 465 13.66 -23.11 7.10
CA ALA A 465 14.88 -22.41 6.73
C ALA A 465 14.73 -21.81 5.32
N GLN A 466 14.92 -20.51 5.21
CA GLN A 466 14.78 -19.79 3.93
C GLN A 466 15.63 -20.54 2.89
N LYS A 467 14.96 -21.24 1.97
CA LYS A 467 15.62 -21.69 0.75
C LYS A 467 16.16 -20.45 0.12
N ASP A 468 17.47 -20.42 -0.07
CA ASP A 468 18.24 -19.32 -0.66
C ASP A 468 17.44 -18.63 -1.78
N GLN A 469 16.74 -17.57 -1.42
CA GLN A 469 15.89 -16.78 -2.32
C GLN A 469 16.69 -15.69 -3.01
N SER A 470 18.03 -15.85 -3.10
CA SER A 470 18.89 -14.99 -3.91
C SER A 470 18.50 -14.97 -5.40
N ALA A 471 17.57 -15.84 -5.82
CA ALA A 471 17.04 -15.93 -7.18
C ALA A 471 15.61 -15.35 -7.37
N LYS A 472 14.86 -14.99 -6.32
CA LYS A 472 13.47 -14.50 -6.46
C LYS A 472 13.12 -13.21 -5.74
N ALA A 473 13.98 -12.68 -4.92
CA ALA A 473 13.67 -11.48 -4.14
C ALA A 473 14.87 -10.55 -4.04
N THR A 474 15.16 -9.84 -5.09
CA THR A 474 15.41 -8.43 -4.90
C THR A 474 14.05 -7.72 -4.80
N LYS A 475 13.26 -8.00 -3.77
CA LYS A 475 12.41 -6.96 -3.21
C LYS A 475 13.41 -5.93 -2.68
N PRO A 476 13.45 -4.72 -3.21
CA PRO A 476 14.26 -3.67 -2.61
C PRO A 476 13.58 -3.29 -1.29
N ALA A 477 13.86 -4.03 -0.21
CA ALA A 477 13.58 -3.59 1.15
C ALA A 477 14.37 -2.31 1.50
N ASP A 478 15.36 -1.97 0.68
CA ASP A 478 16.17 -0.75 0.82
C ASP A 478 15.77 0.37 -0.16
N GLN A 479 14.66 0.25 -0.88
CA GLN A 479 14.19 1.27 -1.83
C GLN A 479 12.73 1.70 -1.63
N CYS A 480 12.12 1.43 -0.48
CA CYS A 480 10.89 2.11 -0.06
C CYS A 480 11.19 3.26 0.88
#